data_70929a9f47ed090d2ec1d68e1c786426
#
_entry.id   70929a9f47ed090d2ec1d68e1c786426
#
_cell.length_a   1.000
_cell.length_b   1.000
_cell.length_c   1.000
_cell.angle_alpha   90.00
_cell.angle_beta   90.00
_cell.angle_gamma   90.00
#
_symmetry.space_group_name_H-M   'P 1'
#
loop_
_entity.id
_entity.type
_entity.pdbx_description
1 polymer ?
#
loop_
_entity_poly.entity_id
_entity_poly.type
_entity_poly.pdbx_seq_one_letter_code
_entity_poly.pdbx_strand_id
1 'polypeptide(L)'
;MTAPNGGGPGREAAVLAIDLGTTEVKAGLVSLDGRLLGLARAGYATDADPGTGRAEQDPEAWWGAVGLAVRELVRAGAGDVVAIGIDGHGPTLVAVDDAGRPSHPAVIWQDTRAAAEQADLAAATGLQGWSLAGLPAALRLERLEPSVAAATLWYLATWDFVALRLTGRATTSLAEGQPFPDAATLDAAGLPGAKVPPPVVAGSVVGPLAGEPAAALGLRAGIPVVAGIVDAWASYHGAGMVRPGDAMDPGGSAGGFGVYWDRPLVVPGSFSTIAPLPGLYSVGGAMAATGRAVDWFRVEVLQGAATTATLIEEAGAIPAGADGVVFLPYLAGERSPLWDPTARGAFVGLALGHGRGHLTRAILEASAFAIRHVAESILAAGAEVRTMRVCGGPARSETWNQIKADVTGFTVEVPAVLETAVAGSAILAASGIGAWPDVPAAIRGMTRSSRQLAPNPANRARYDATYDAYRRLHPAIGPIVRELNAANAASASTVANASAAGDAPPVSNDQVGAGR
;
A
#
# COMPACT_ATOMS: atom_id res chain seq x y z
N MET A 1 10.82 37.87 -5.30
CA MET A 1 11.97 36.96 -5.13
C MET A 1 12.20 36.26 -6.45
N THR A 2 13.33 36.48 -7.06
CA THR A 2 13.71 36.00 -8.40
C THR A 2 13.94 34.48 -8.34
N ALA A 3 13.34 33.73 -9.28
CA ALA A 3 13.60 32.32 -9.49
C ALA A 3 15.11 32.07 -9.72
N PRO A 4 15.68 30.94 -9.26
CA PRO A 4 17.06 30.60 -9.55
C PRO A 4 17.18 30.20 -11.02
N ASN A 5 17.70 31.13 -11.84
CA ASN A 5 18.14 30.88 -13.20
C ASN A 5 19.45 30.08 -13.16
N GLY A 6 19.41 28.81 -13.57
CA GLY A 6 20.59 27.94 -13.64
C GLY A 6 20.41 26.68 -14.48
N GLY A 7 19.33 26.56 -15.29
CA GLY A 7 19.11 25.45 -16.22
C GLY A 7 19.67 25.78 -17.62
N GLY A 8 20.28 24.81 -18.30
CA GLY A 8 20.67 24.94 -19.70
C GLY A 8 19.44 25.27 -20.57
N PRO A 9 19.58 25.87 -21.72
CA PRO A 9 18.46 26.35 -22.51
C PRO A 9 17.57 25.20 -22.98
N GLY A 10 16.37 25.09 -22.44
CA GLY A 10 15.27 24.30 -22.99
C GLY A 10 14.70 23.15 -22.17
N ARG A 11 15.23 22.81 -20.99
CA ARG A 11 14.62 21.74 -20.16
C ARG A 11 13.70 22.34 -19.10
N GLU A 12 12.52 21.73 -18.96
CA GLU A 12 11.54 22.11 -17.95
C GLU A 12 11.99 21.69 -16.55
N ALA A 13 11.82 22.57 -15.55
CA ALA A 13 12.11 22.26 -14.16
C ALA A 13 11.17 21.15 -13.64
N ALA A 14 11.74 20.11 -13.09
CA ALA A 14 11.00 18.94 -12.64
C ALA A 14 11.51 18.42 -11.29
N VAL A 15 10.62 17.81 -10.52
CA VAL A 15 10.95 17.01 -9.36
C VAL A 15 11.20 15.57 -9.80
N LEU A 16 12.30 14.99 -9.36
CA LEU A 16 12.50 13.52 -9.39
C LEU A 16 11.78 12.93 -8.17
N ALA A 17 10.71 12.20 -8.40
CA ALA A 17 9.96 11.49 -7.37
C ALA A 17 10.33 10.00 -7.40
N ILE A 18 10.63 9.43 -6.24
CA ILE A 18 11.03 8.03 -6.05
C ILE A 18 9.99 7.38 -5.14
N ASP A 19 9.15 6.51 -5.72
CA ASP A 19 8.18 5.65 -5.02
C ASP A 19 8.80 4.25 -4.84
N LEU A 20 9.19 3.94 -3.60
CA LEU A 20 9.69 2.60 -3.23
C LEU A 20 8.50 1.71 -2.84
N GLY A 21 7.78 1.16 -3.83
CA GLY A 21 6.64 0.26 -3.60
C GLY A 21 7.08 -1.12 -3.10
N THR A 22 6.15 -2.02 -2.78
CA THR A 22 6.47 -3.36 -2.22
C THR A 22 7.19 -4.28 -3.22
N THR A 23 6.97 -4.13 -4.53
CA THR A 23 7.50 -5.05 -5.55
C THR A 23 8.42 -4.39 -6.56
N GLU A 24 8.37 -3.09 -6.68
CA GLU A 24 9.14 -2.30 -7.64
C GLU A 24 9.34 -0.87 -7.15
N VAL A 25 10.45 -0.27 -7.54
CA VAL A 25 10.63 1.19 -7.52
C VAL A 25 9.96 1.77 -8.76
N LYS A 26 9.26 2.89 -8.56
CA LYS A 26 8.85 3.79 -9.64
C LYS A 26 9.57 5.11 -9.46
N ALA A 27 10.32 5.51 -10.45
CA ALA A 27 10.90 6.85 -10.52
C ALA A 27 10.14 7.68 -11.55
N GLY A 28 9.70 8.87 -11.19
CA GLY A 28 8.98 9.78 -12.08
C GLY A 28 9.59 11.16 -12.12
N LEU A 29 9.61 11.79 -13.29
CA LEU A 29 9.88 13.20 -13.43
C LEU A 29 8.54 13.93 -13.53
N VAL A 30 8.26 14.80 -12.58
CA VAL A 30 7.02 15.55 -12.47
C VAL A 30 7.33 17.04 -12.53
N SER A 31 6.71 17.77 -13.45
CA SER A 31 6.86 19.22 -13.55
C SER A 31 6.28 19.93 -12.34
N LEU A 32 6.69 21.16 -12.08
CA LEU A 32 6.20 21.94 -10.93
C LEU A 32 4.71 22.32 -11.02
N ASP A 33 4.07 22.07 -12.17
CA ASP A 33 2.62 22.18 -12.36
C ASP A 33 1.89 20.81 -12.35
N GLY A 34 2.61 19.70 -12.04
CA GLY A 34 2.05 18.38 -11.77
C GLY A 34 1.91 17.45 -12.99
N ARG A 35 2.53 17.78 -14.14
CA ARG A 35 2.54 16.87 -15.30
C ARG A 35 3.61 15.80 -15.15
N LEU A 36 3.27 14.55 -15.40
CA LEU A 36 4.24 13.46 -15.47
C LEU A 36 4.99 13.53 -16.80
N LEU A 37 6.27 13.86 -16.75
CA LEU A 37 7.14 14.03 -17.92
C LEU A 37 7.83 12.73 -18.32
N GLY A 38 8.03 11.81 -17.38
CA GLY A 38 8.63 10.51 -17.59
C GLY A 38 8.43 9.59 -16.40
N LEU A 39 8.44 8.29 -16.66
CA LEU A 39 8.27 7.25 -15.63
C LEU A 39 9.14 6.06 -16.01
N ALA A 40 9.92 5.57 -15.05
CA ALA A 40 10.69 4.33 -15.16
C ALA A 40 10.43 3.43 -13.96
N ARG A 41 10.66 2.12 -14.13
CA ARG A 41 10.36 1.10 -13.13
C ARG A 41 11.49 0.09 -13.03
N ALA A 42 11.75 -0.41 -11.83
CA ALA A 42 12.68 -1.52 -11.61
C ALA A 42 12.20 -2.38 -10.45
N GLY A 43 12.07 -3.68 -10.68
CA GLY A 43 11.56 -4.63 -9.70
C GLY A 43 12.66 -5.20 -8.79
N TYR A 44 12.24 -5.77 -7.67
CA TYR A 44 13.06 -6.54 -6.74
C TYR A 44 12.25 -7.65 -6.05
N ALA A 45 12.96 -8.60 -5.45
CA ALA A 45 12.33 -9.76 -4.83
C ALA A 45 11.94 -9.51 -3.37
N THR A 46 10.92 -10.22 -2.93
CA THR A 46 10.55 -10.39 -1.52
C THR A 46 10.87 -11.84 -1.12
N ASP A 47 11.54 -12.02 0.01
CA ASP A 47 11.71 -13.30 0.66
C ASP A 47 10.67 -13.41 1.78
N ALA A 48 9.66 -14.24 1.55
CA ALA A 48 8.55 -14.41 2.49
C ALA A 48 8.28 -15.89 2.77
N ASP A 49 8.04 -16.17 4.04
CA ASP A 49 7.63 -17.48 4.54
C ASP A 49 6.33 -17.34 5.34
N PRO A 50 5.17 -17.64 4.72
CA PRO A 50 3.89 -17.56 5.42
C PRO A 50 3.77 -18.50 6.62
N GLY A 51 4.55 -19.60 6.67
CA GLY A 51 4.52 -20.55 7.78
C GLY A 51 5.11 -19.99 9.07
N THR A 52 6.10 -19.10 8.95
CA THR A 52 6.73 -18.42 10.09
C THR A 52 6.26 -16.97 10.26
N GLY A 53 5.55 -16.42 9.29
CA GLY A 53 5.16 -15.01 9.26
C GLY A 53 6.30 -14.06 8.88
N ARG A 54 7.42 -14.58 8.38
CA ARG A 54 8.58 -13.79 7.94
C ARG A 54 8.31 -13.16 6.58
N ALA A 55 8.63 -11.87 6.44
CA ALA A 55 8.66 -11.18 5.17
C ALA A 55 9.77 -10.12 5.17
N GLU A 56 10.77 -10.32 4.31
CA GLU A 56 11.99 -9.54 4.28
C GLU A 56 12.39 -9.18 2.85
N GLN A 57 13.16 -8.10 2.71
CA GLN A 57 13.73 -7.65 1.44
C GLN A 57 15.15 -7.15 1.63
N ASP A 58 15.96 -7.22 0.57
CA ASP A 58 17.32 -6.67 0.55
C ASP A 58 17.28 -5.16 0.23
N PRO A 59 17.65 -4.25 1.17
CA PRO A 59 17.70 -2.82 0.88
C PRO A 59 18.73 -2.42 -0.18
N GLU A 60 19.77 -3.22 -0.41
CA GLU A 60 20.73 -2.96 -1.51
C GLU A 60 20.10 -3.25 -2.88
N ALA A 61 19.19 -4.22 -2.96
CA ALA A 61 18.39 -4.44 -4.17
C ALA A 61 17.49 -3.24 -4.46
N TRP A 62 16.91 -2.60 -3.43
CA TRP A 62 16.15 -1.36 -3.60
C TRP A 62 17.02 -0.23 -4.17
N TRP A 63 18.21 -0.03 -3.58
CA TRP A 63 19.13 1.01 -4.04
C TRP A 63 19.59 0.76 -5.48
N GLY A 64 19.85 -0.50 -5.83
CA GLY A 64 20.13 -0.91 -7.20
C GLY A 64 18.98 -0.57 -8.17
N ALA A 65 17.74 -0.86 -7.76
CA ALA A 65 16.52 -0.57 -8.53
C ALA A 65 16.30 0.94 -8.70
N VAL A 66 16.50 1.75 -7.63
CA VAL A 66 16.49 3.22 -7.70
C VAL A 66 17.49 3.68 -8.75
N GLY A 67 18.73 3.16 -8.71
CA GLY A 67 19.76 3.51 -9.67
C GLY A 67 19.39 3.17 -11.11
N LEU A 68 18.76 2.02 -11.37
CA LEU A 68 18.29 1.63 -12.69
C LEU A 68 17.22 2.58 -13.22
N ALA A 69 16.16 2.80 -12.44
CA ALA A 69 15.03 3.62 -12.83
C ALA A 69 15.43 5.09 -13.04
N VAL A 70 16.22 5.66 -12.13
CA VAL A 70 16.66 7.07 -12.24
C VAL A 70 17.55 7.27 -13.46
N ARG A 71 18.54 6.39 -13.70
CA ARG A 71 19.41 6.50 -14.88
C ARG A 71 18.65 6.37 -16.20
N GLU A 72 17.60 5.57 -16.25
CA GLU A 72 16.72 5.49 -17.42
C GLU A 72 16.08 6.84 -17.72
N LEU A 73 15.46 7.50 -16.71
CA LEU A 73 14.85 8.83 -16.83
C LEU A 73 15.86 9.92 -17.22
N VAL A 74 17.05 9.92 -16.61
CA VAL A 74 18.09 10.89 -16.91
C VAL A 74 18.57 10.77 -18.36
N ARG A 75 18.73 9.54 -18.88
CA ARG A 75 19.09 9.30 -20.28
C ARG A 75 18.00 9.74 -21.25
N ALA A 76 16.72 9.58 -20.88
CA ALA A 76 15.59 10.06 -21.67
C ALA A 76 15.53 11.60 -21.75
N GLY A 77 16.19 12.30 -20.85
CA GLY A 77 16.34 13.77 -20.90
C GLY A 77 15.08 14.56 -20.65
N ALA A 78 14.12 14.01 -19.93
CA ALA A 78 12.76 14.54 -19.80
C ALA A 78 12.59 15.81 -18.94
N GLY A 79 13.66 16.31 -18.23
CA GLY A 79 13.55 17.51 -17.40
C GLY A 79 14.87 17.94 -16.76
N ASP A 80 14.91 19.14 -16.16
CA ASP A 80 15.98 19.61 -15.25
C ASP A 80 15.55 19.34 -13.81
N VAL A 81 16.24 18.41 -13.12
CA VAL A 81 15.88 18.01 -11.75
C VAL A 81 16.24 19.11 -10.76
N VAL A 82 15.23 19.71 -10.14
CA VAL A 82 15.38 20.80 -9.16
C VAL A 82 15.19 20.35 -7.70
N ALA A 83 14.57 19.19 -7.48
CA ALA A 83 14.40 18.56 -6.16
C ALA A 83 14.23 17.05 -6.30
N ILE A 84 14.45 16.29 -5.21
CA ILE A 84 14.16 14.87 -5.10
C ILE A 84 13.14 14.67 -3.98
N GLY A 85 12.00 14.06 -4.31
CA GLY A 85 10.98 13.60 -3.37
C GLY A 85 11.01 12.08 -3.26
N ILE A 86 10.65 11.57 -2.09
CA ILE A 86 10.74 10.14 -1.79
C ILE A 86 9.46 9.70 -1.06
N ASP A 87 8.95 8.55 -1.39
CA ASP A 87 8.03 7.80 -0.56
C ASP A 87 8.39 6.32 -0.56
N GLY A 88 7.75 5.56 0.29
CA GLY A 88 8.00 4.13 0.32
C GLY A 88 6.98 3.34 1.12
N HIS A 89 6.96 2.04 0.88
CA HIS A 89 6.07 1.12 1.57
C HIS A 89 6.37 1.07 3.08
N GLY A 90 5.34 0.97 3.88
CA GLY A 90 5.44 0.93 5.34
C GLY A 90 4.18 0.35 6.01
N PRO A 91 4.29 0.03 7.33
CA PRO A 91 5.48 0.17 8.16
C PRO A 91 6.57 -0.85 7.80
N THR A 92 7.77 -0.39 7.58
CA THR A 92 8.94 -1.23 7.22
C THR A 92 10.14 -0.73 8.01
N LEU A 93 10.98 -1.65 8.44
CA LEU A 93 12.20 -1.37 9.19
C LEU A 93 13.43 -1.67 8.36
N VAL A 94 14.37 -0.73 8.29
CA VAL A 94 15.73 -0.91 7.78
C VAL A 94 16.71 -0.63 8.91
N ALA A 95 17.48 -1.63 9.30
CA ALA A 95 18.58 -1.49 10.26
C ALA A 95 19.89 -1.23 9.48
N VAL A 96 20.64 -0.17 9.85
CA VAL A 96 21.89 0.19 9.15
C VAL A 96 23.05 0.39 10.14
N ASP A 97 24.26 0.08 9.68
CA ASP A 97 25.51 0.30 10.41
C ASP A 97 25.98 1.78 10.32
N ASP A 98 27.14 2.07 10.87
CA ASP A 98 27.77 3.39 10.90
C ASP A 98 28.20 3.90 9.50
N ALA A 99 28.35 3.01 8.53
CA ALA A 99 28.61 3.34 7.14
C ALA A 99 27.31 3.50 6.31
N GLY A 100 26.14 3.38 6.95
CA GLY A 100 24.83 3.43 6.28
C GLY A 100 24.49 2.20 5.45
N ARG A 101 25.18 1.07 5.67
CA ARG A 101 24.92 -0.20 5.02
C ARG A 101 23.93 -1.02 5.84
N PRO A 102 23.01 -1.77 5.20
CA PRO A 102 22.09 -2.64 5.92
C PRO A 102 22.83 -3.65 6.80
N SER A 103 22.49 -3.70 8.08
CA SER A 103 22.99 -4.69 9.05
C SER A 103 22.10 -5.95 9.12
N HIS A 104 20.90 -5.86 8.52
CA HIS A 104 19.89 -6.93 8.43
C HIS A 104 19.03 -6.71 7.18
N PRO A 105 18.46 -7.75 6.55
CA PRO A 105 17.40 -7.57 5.56
C PRO A 105 16.26 -6.71 6.12
N ALA A 106 15.66 -5.84 5.31
CA ALA A 106 14.56 -5.01 5.76
C ALA A 106 13.36 -5.87 6.17
N VAL A 107 12.82 -5.63 7.37
CA VAL A 107 11.59 -6.27 7.84
C VAL A 107 10.42 -5.47 7.30
N ILE A 108 9.70 -6.01 6.32
CA ILE A 108 8.66 -5.27 5.62
C ILE A 108 7.28 -5.38 6.30
N TRP A 109 6.35 -4.54 5.89
CA TRP A 109 5.00 -4.40 6.49
C TRP A 109 4.17 -5.70 6.50
N GLN A 110 4.53 -6.71 5.71
CA GLN A 110 3.90 -8.03 5.67
C GLN A 110 4.42 -8.99 6.74
N ASP A 111 5.52 -8.65 7.42
CA ASP A 111 6.09 -9.45 8.50
C ASP A 111 5.22 -9.38 9.75
N THR A 112 4.85 -10.53 10.28
CA THR A 112 3.96 -10.63 11.45
C THR A 112 4.67 -11.08 12.73
N ARG A 113 6.00 -11.27 12.71
CA ARG A 113 6.77 -11.85 13.82
C ARG A 113 6.89 -10.94 15.04
N ALA A 114 6.69 -9.63 14.88
CA ALA A 114 6.87 -8.64 15.97
C ALA A 114 5.56 -8.32 16.72
N ALA A 115 4.59 -9.23 16.77
CA ALA A 115 3.29 -9.00 17.41
C ALA A 115 3.39 -8.77 18.92
N ALA A 116 4.31 -9.48 19.61
CA ALA A 116 4.55 -9.29 21.06
C ALA A 116 5.17 -7.92 21.34
N GLU A 117 6.17 -7.53 20.57
CA GLU A 117 6.86 -6.24 20.68
C GLU A 117 5.93 -5.07 20.35
N GLN A 118 4.98 -5.28 19.42
CA GLN A 118 3.92 -4.30 19.12
C GLN A 118 3.02 -4.07 20.33
N ALA A 119 2.64 -5.13 21.06
CA ALA A 119 1.83 -5.01 22.27
C ALA A 119 2.60 -4.27 23.38
N ASP A 120 3.89 -4.59 23.57
CA ASP A 120 4.74 -3.95 24.58
C ASP A 120 4.92 -2.46 24.29
N LEU A 121 5.24 -2.10 23.04
CA LEU A 121 5.37 -0.70 22.62
C LEU A 121 4.05 0.05 22.74
N ALA A 122 2.93 -0.58 22.39
CA ALA A 122 1.61 0.03 22.55
C ALA A 122 1.31 0.36 24.02
N ALA A 123 1.66 -0.53 24.95
CA ALA A 123 1.50 -0.31 26.38
C ALA A 123 2.42 0.82 26.89
N ALA A 124 3.65 0.90 26.42
CA ALA A 124 4.63 1.89 26.85
C ALA A 124 4.36 3.30 26.27
N THR A 125 3.91 3.39 25.02
CA THR A 125 3.79 4.66 24.28
C THR A 125 2.36 5.20 24.20
N GLY A 126 1.35 4.34 24.41
CA GLY A 126 -0.06 4.66 24.13
C GLY A 126 -0.41 4.68 22.64
N LEU A 127 0.55 4.46 21.73
CA LEU A 127 0.33 4.38 20.28
C LEU A 127 -0.11 2.98 19.90
N GLN A 128 -0.82 2.85 18.77
CA GLN A 128 -1.32 1.55 18.31
C GLN A 128 -1.16 1.39 16.80
N GLY A 129 -1.01 0.13 16.38
CA GLY A 129 -1.00 -0.25 14.97
C GLY A 129 0.04 0.51 14.14
N TRP A 130 -0.40 1.13 13.08
CA TRP A 130 0.46 1.84 12.12
C TRP A 130 1.21 3.05 12.71
N SER A 131 0.71 3.62 13.81
CA SER A 131 1.39 4.73 14.49
C SER A 131 2.72 4.33 15.15
N LEU A 132 2.96 3.03 15.37
CA LEU A 132 4.24 2.51 15.86
C LEU A 132 5.30 2.38 14.74
N ALA A 133 4.91 2.54 13.47
CA ALA A 133 5.80 2.41 12.30
C ALA A 133 6.61 1.09 12.35
N GLY A 134 7.92 1.13 12.09
CA GLY A 134 8.83 -0.02 12.15
C GLY A 134 9.37 -0.36 13.55
N LEU A 135 9.00 0.39 14.60
CA LEU A 135 9.53 0.22 15.96
C LEU A 135 9.33 -1.18 16.56
N PRO A 136 8.19 -1.89 16.33
CA PRO A 136 8.03 -3.26 16.81
C PRO A 136 9.09 -4.22 16.25
N ALA A 137 9.41 -4.12 14.96
CA ALA A 137 10.46 -4.91 14.34
C ALA A 137 11.85 -4.54 14.90
N ALA A 138 12.11 -3.25 15.17
CA ALA A 138 13.35 -2.80 15.80
C ALA A 138 13.51 -3.39 17.20
N LEU A 139 12.47 -3.33 18.03
CA LEU A 139 12.49 -3.91 19.38
C LEU A 139 12.71 -5.44 19.35
N ARG A 140 12.13 -6.12 18.35
CA ARG A 140 12.36 -7.54 18.14
C ARG A 140 13.83 -7.84 17.80
N LEU A 141 14.46 -7.07 16.90
CA LEU A 141 15.89 -7.23 16.58
C LEU A 141 16.76 -7.00 17.82
N GLU A 142 16.50 -5.97 18.63
CA GLU A 142 17.22 -5.73 19.89
C GLU A 142 17.14 -6.91 20.86
N ARG A 143 15.99 -7.56 20.96
CA ARG A 143 15.75 -8.66 21.90
C ARG A 143 16.30 -10.00 21.43
N LEU A 144 16.17 -10.29 20.14
CA LEU A 144 16.37 -11.66 19.63
C LEU A 144 17.62 -11.80 18.75
N GLU A 145 18.20 -10.70 18.29
CA GLU A 145 19.35 -10.71 17.39
C GLU A 145 20.49 -9.81 17.87
N PRO A 146 21.16 -10.16 18.98
CA PRO A 146 22.15 -9.30 19.64
C PRO A 146 23.32 -8.86 18.75
N SER A 147 23.72 -9.71 17.78
CA SER A 147 24.79 -9.39 16.83
C SER A 147 24.34 -8.30 15.83
N VAL A 148 23.09 -8.37 15.35
CA VAL A 148 22.50 -7.34 14.51
C VAL A 148 22.30 -6.05 15.30
N ALA A 149 21.74 -6.15 16.51
CA ALA A 149 21.57 -5.02 17.40
C ALA A 149 22.90 -4.29 17.64
N ALA A 150 23.98 -5.00 17.95
CA ALA A 150 25.29 -4.41 18.19
C ALA A 150 25.90 -3.74 16.94
N ALA A 151 25.60 -4.24 15.75
CA ALA A 151 26.09 -3.68 14.49
C ALA A 151 25.24 -2.49 13.99
N THR A 152 24.01 -2.33 14.49
CA THR A 152 23.07 -1.32 14.03
C THR A 152 23.33 0.03 14.71
N LEU A 153 23.54 1.07 13.89
CA LEU A 153 23.56 2.46 14.35
C LEU A 153 22.17 3.09 14.29
N TRP A 154 21.43 2.86 13.16
CA TRP A 154 20.12 3.50 12.96
C TRP A 154 19.04 2.52 12.54
N TYR A 155 17.83 2.75 13.04
CA TYR A 155 16.58 2.16 12.59
C TYR A 155 15.80 3.16 11.74
N LEU A 156 15.54 2.83 10.48
CA LEU A 156 15.00 3.74 9.47
C LEU A 156 13.73 3.18 8.84
N ALA A 157 12.86 4.06 8.33
CA ALA A 157 11.83 3.69 7.37
C ALA A 157 12.43 3.56 5.95
N THR A 158 11.67 3.03 5.00
CA THR A 158 12.11 2.86 3.59
C THR A 158 12.56 4.19 2.97
N TRP A 159 11.75 5.23 3.09
CA TRP A 159 12.04 6.56 2.54
C TRP A 159 13.21 7.26 3.25
N ASP A 160 13.37 7.02 4.55
CA ASP A 160 14.51 7.56 5.32
C ASP A 160 15.82 6.87 4.95
N PHE A 161 15.79 5.57 4.65
CA PHE A 161 16.94 4.84 4.12
C PHE A 161 17.37 5.39 2.75
N VAL A 162 16.44 5.63 1.84
CA VAL A 162 16.76 6.24 0.54
C VAL A 162 17.31 7.67 0.72
N ALA A 163 16.74 8.46 1.64
CA ALA A 163 17.25 9.78 1.97
C ALA A 163 18.68 9.74 2.54
N LEU A 164 18.98 8.78 3.43
CA LEU A 164 20.34 8.54 3.94
C LEU A 164 21.31 8.23 2.80
N ARG A 165 20.95 7.33 1.88
CA ARG A 165 21.78 6.94 0.74
C ARG A 165 22.04 8.11 -0.22
N LEU A 166 21.10 9.03 -0.35
CA LEU A 166 21.22 10.23 -1.21
C LEU A 166 22.03 11.34 -0.56
N THR A 167 21.92 11.53 0.76
CA THR A 167 22.45 12.71 1.46
C THR A 167 23.57 12.45 2.46
N GLY A 168 23.71 11.21 2.92
CA GLY A 168 24.55 10.84 4.06
C GLY A 168 23.95 11.23 5.42
N ARG A 169 22.68 11.64 5.50
CA ARG A 169 22.01 12.10 6.72
C ARG A 169 20.88 11.16 7.12
N ALA A 170 20.94 10.64 8.34
CA ALA A 170 19.87 9.85 8.92
C ALA A 170 18.82 10.77 9.57
N THR A 171 17.55 10.54 9.27
CA THR A 171 16.39 11.25 9.81
C THR A 171 15.25 10.26 10.05
N THR A 172 14.28 10.65 10.88
CA THR A 172 12.97 9.99 11.00
C THR A 172 11.92 10.95 10.47
N SER A 173 11.45 10.71 9.25
CA SER A 173 10.46 11.58 8.61
C SER A 173 9.05 11.26 9.09
N LEU A 174 8.35 12.25 9.63
CA LEU A 174 7.01 12.15 10.20
C LEU A 174 6.08 13.17 9.53
N ALA A 175 4.80 12.82 9.39
CA ALA A 175 3.81 13.82 9.01
C ALA A 175 3.67 14.88 10.10
N GLU A 176 3.28 16.10 9.70
CA GLU A 176 3.06 17.18 10.67
C GLU A 176 2.00 16.80 11.70
N GLY A 177 2.33 16.92 12.99
CA GLY A 177 1.44 16.54 14.09
C GLY A 177 1.33 15.03 14.35
N GLN A 178 2.05 14.19 13.61
CA GLN A 178 2.08 12.75 13.88
C GLN A 178 2.74 12.49 15.23
N PRO A 179 2.08 11.78 16.16
CA PRO A 179 2.68 11.40 17.44
C PRO A 179 3.81 10.41 17.19
N PHE A 180 4.92 10.63 17.90
CA PHE A 180 6.07 9.75 17.87
C PHE A 180 6.72 9.72 19.27
N PRO A 181 7.14 8.54 19.80
CA PRO A 181 7.72 8.46 21.14
C PRO A 181 9.10 9.14 21.19
N ASP A 182 9.39 9.79 22.29
CA ASP A 182 10.72 10.32 22.54
C ASP A 182 11.72 9.19 22.92
N ALA A 183 13.02 9.53 22.92
CA ALA A 183 14.08 8.56 23.20
C ALA A 183 13.94 7.93 24.59
N ALA A 184 13.54 8.69 25.61
CA ALA A 184 13.38 8.17 26.96
C ALA A 184 12.23 7.15 27.07
N THR A 185 11.13 7.39 26.36
CA THR A 185 10.01 6.45 26.26
C THR A 185 10.42 5.17 25.55
N LEU A 186 11.21 5.28 24.47
CA LEU A 186 11.74 4.12 23.74
C LEU A 186 12.72 3.32 24.62
N ASP A 187 13.64 3.99 25.33
CA ASP A 187 14.57 3.34 26.26
C ASP A 187 13.83 2.58 27.36
N ALA A 188 12.77 3.16 27.92
CA ALA A 188 11.93 2.51 28.92
C ALA A 188 11.19 1.28 28.38
N ALA A 189 10.89 1.26 27.09
CA ALA A 189 10.29 0.11 26.40
C ALA A 189 11.33 -0.96 25.99
N GLY A 190 12.62 -0.69 26.18
CA GLY A 190 13.74 -1.59 25.84
C GLY A 190 14.25 -1.44 24.42
N LEU A 191 13.85 -0.39 23.71
CA LEU A 191 14.40 -0.01 22.40
C LEU A 191 15.32 1.20 22.56
N PRO A 192 16.65 1.07 22.31
CA PRO A 192 17.58 2.19 22.48
C PRO A 192 17.18 3.40 21.63
N GLY A 193 16.67 4.45 22.29
CA GLY A 193 16.19 5.66 21.62
C GLY A 193 17.28 6.39 20.84
N ALA A 194 18.55 6.21 21.23
CA ALA A 194 19.71 6.73 20.52
C ALA A 194 19.90 6.12 19.11
N LYS A 195 19.28 4.99 18.81
CA LYS A 195 19.31 4.36 17.47
C LYS A 195 18.16 4.82 16.54
N VAL A 196 17.29 5.67 17.03
CA VAL A 196 16.24 6.31 16.22
C VAL A 196 16.68 7.72 15.88
N PRO A 197 16.88 8.05 14.58
CA PRO A 197 17.37 9.36 14.20
C PRO A 197 16.42 10.50 14.61
N PRO A 198 16.92 11.74 14.69
CA PRO A 198 16.09 12.90 15.02
C PRO A 198 14.90 13.03 14.06
N PRO A 199 13.70 13.36 14.57
CA PRO A 199 12.51 13.53 13.74
C PRO A 199 12.60 14.82 12.92
N VAL A 200 12.11 14.74 11.68
CA VAL A 200 11.91 15.86 10.76
C VAL A 200 10.49 15.82 10.18
N VAL A 201 9.93 16.96 9.85
CA VAL A 201 8.62 17.00 9.21
C VAL A 201 8.75 16.59 7.74
N ALA A 202 7.90 15.68 7.27
CA ALA A 202 7.80 15.29 5.87
C ALA A 202 7.59 16.54 5.00
N GLY A 203 8.28 16.61 3.88
CA GLY A 203 8.30 17.82 3.04
C GLY A 203 9.39 18.81 3.37
N SER A 204 10.14 18.69 4.49
CA SER A 204 11.31 19.53 4.75
C SER A 204 12.56 19.02 4.02
N VAL A 205 13.51 19.93 3.72
CA VAL A 205 14.77 19.53 3.06
C VAL A 205 15.69 18.82 4.07
N VAL A 206 16.00 17.55 3.81
CA VAL A 206 16.96 16.75 4.58
C VAL A 206 18.40 17.24 4.34
N GLY A 207 18.73 17.46 3.07
CA GLY A 207 20.06 17.90 2.67
C GLY A 207 20.24 17.93 1.16
N PRO A 208 21.43 18.34 0.69
CA PRO A 208 21.77 18.26 -0.72
C PRO A 208 22.13 16.83 -1.13
N LEU A 209 21.82 16.46 -2.36
CA LEU A 209 22.31 15.22 -2.99
C LEU A 209 23.85 15.21 -2.96
N ALA A 210 24.43 14.19 -2.32
CA ALA A 210 25.87 14.05 -2.17
C ALA A 210 26.56 13.70 -3.51
N GLY A 211 27.85 13.93 -3.62
CA GLY A 211 28.60 13.81 -4.88
C GLY A 211 28.64 12.40 -5.43
N GLU A 212 28.88 11.39 -4.57
CA GLU A 212 28.97 10.00 -5.00
C GLU A 212 27.62 9.44 -5.51
N PRO A 213 26.50 9.51 -4.77
CA PRO A 213 25.21 9.08 -5.31
C PRO A 213 24.75 9.93 -6.52
N ALA A 214 25.10 11.22 -6.58
CA ALA A 214 24.82 12.04 -7.76
C ALA A 214 25.51 11.48 -9.01
N ALA A 215 26.79 11.17 -8.93
CA ALA A 215 27.54 10.56 -10.03
C ALA A 215 26.97 9.19 -10.42
N ALA A 216 26.63 8.35 -9.43
CA ALA A 216 26.04 7.03 -9.65
C ALA A 216 24.67 7.08 -10.36
N LEU A 217 23.87 8.10 -10.07
CA LEU A 217 22.55 8.33 -10.66
C LEU A 217 22.59 9.12 -11.98
N GLY A 218 23.71 9.74 -12.33
CA GLY A 218 23.84 10.63 -13.49
C GLY A 218 23.18 12.00 -13.27
N LEU A 219 23.09 12.44 -12.03
CA LEU A 219 22.54 13.73 -11.61
C LEU A 219 23.64 14.70 -11.21
N ARG A 220 23.33 15.99 -11.10
CA ARG A 220 24.25 16.97 -10.49
C ARG A 220 24.18 16.87 -8.96
N ALA A 221 25.32 17.00 -8.28
CA ALA A 221 25.34 17.12 -6.84
C ALA A 221 24.67 18.43 -6.38
N GLY A 222 24.22 18.46 -5.13
CA GLY A 222 23.63 19.64 -4.54
C GLY A 222 22.12 19.81 -4.75
N ILE A 223 21.45 18.92 -5.51
CA ILE A 223 19.98 18.92 -5.64
C ILE A 223 19.37 18.68 -4.25
N PRO A 224 18.40 19.51 -3.79
CA PRO A 224 17.71 19.29 -2.53
C PRO A 224 17.00 17.92 -2.50
N VAL A 225 17.23 17.15 -1.45
CA VAL A 225 16.50 15.92 -1.13
C VAL A 225 15.53 16.23 0.00
N VAL A 226 14.26 15.90 -0.20
CA VAL A 226 13.17 16.26 0.70
C VAL A 226 12.72 15.03 1.49
N ALA A 227 12.45 15.24 2.78
CA ALA A 227 11.97 14.23 3.72
C ALA A 227 10.66 13.60 3.21
N GLY A 228 10.66 12.27 3.13
CA GLY A 228 9.59 11.49 2.54
C GLY A 228 8.45 11.17 3.48
N ILE A 229 7.57 10.28 3.01
CA ILE A 229 6.38 9.83 3.73
C ILE A 229 6.01 8.42 3.25
N VAL A 230 5.16 7.72 3.98
CA VAL A 230 4.63 6.42 3.52
C VAL A 230 3.84 6.57 2.22
N ASP A 231 4.00 5.60 1.31
CA ASP A 231 3.41 5.55 -0.04
C ASP A 231 1.88 5.78 -0.06
N ALA A 232 1.16 5.24 0.94
CA ALA A 232 -0.27 5.44 1.08
C ALA A 232 -0.64 6.93 1.25
N TRP A 233 0.10 7.68 2.07
CA TRP A 233 -0.14 9.10 2.27
C TRP A 233 0.37 9.95 1.10
N ALA A 234 1.49 9.57 0.49
CA ALA A 234 1.91 10.17 -0.77
C ALA A 234 0.81 10.00 -1.83
N SER A 235 0.21 8.80 -1.92
CA SER A 235 -0.91 8.55 -2.83
C SER A 235 -2.12 9.45 -2.58
N TYR A 236 -2.44 9.76 -1.31
CA TYR A 236 -3.51 10.71 -0.98
C TYR A 236 -3.21 12.12 -1.50
N HIS A 237 -1.97 12.60 -1.33
CA HIS A 237 -1.54 13.89 -1.87
C HIS A 237 -1.63 13.91 -3.40
N GLY A 238 -1.07 12.91 -4.07
CA GLY A 238 -1.07 12.82 -5.54
C GLY A 238 -2.46 12.58 -6.13
N ALA A 239 -3.39 12.00 -5.38
CA ALA A 239 -4.80 11.92 -5.75
C ALA A 239 -5.54 13.25 -5.59
N GLY A 240 -4.97 14.24 -4.91
CA GLY A 240 -5.59 15.54 -4.71
C GLY A 240 -6.50 15.63 -3.49
N MET A 241 -6.32 14.74 -2.49
CA MET A 241 -7.07 14.82 -1.23
C MET A 241 -6.52 15.95 -0.36
N VAL A 242 -7.36 16.92 -0.02
CA VAL A 242 -6.89 18.14 0.67
C VAL A 242 -7.89 18.73 1.67
N ARG A 243 -9.12 18.23 1.73
CA ARG A 243 -10.19 18.78 2.58
C ARG A 243 -11.13 17.67 3.08
N PRO A 244 -11.92 17.96 4.15
CA PRO A 244 -12.96 17.04 4.61
C PRO A 244 -13.92 16.65 3.47
N GLY A 245 -14.26 15.37 3.39
CA GLY A 245 -15.13 14.80 2.36
C GLY A 245 -14.43 14.38 1.06
N ASP A 246 -13.11 14.66 0.90
CA ASP A 246 -12.32 14.06 -0.16
C ASP A 246 -12.08 12.59 0.20
N ALA A 247 -12.44 11.68 -0.72
CA ALA A 247 -12.28 10.23 -0.53
C ALA A 247 -11.45 9.60 -1.64
N MET A 248 -10.88 8.43 -1.36
CA MET A 248 -10.06 7.68 -2.30
C MET A 248 -10.30 6.17 -2.20
N ASP A 249 -10.41 5.52 -3.35
CA ASP A 249 -10.13 4.10 -3.54
C ASP A 249 -8.70 3.97 -4.10
N PRO A 250 -7.75 3.44 -3.34
CA PRO A 250 -6.37 3.31 -3.79
C PRO A 250 -6.20 2.30 -4.93
N GLY A 251 -7.23 1.50 -5.22
CA GLY A 251 -7.14 0.43 -6.19
C GLY A 251 -6.13 -0.65 -5.76
N GLY A 252 -5.40 -1.19 -6.74
CA GLY A 252 -4.39 -2.23 -6.50
C GLY A 252 -4.98 -3.61 -6.27
N SER A 253 -4.16 -4.52 -5.73
CA SER A 253 -4.54 -5.92 -5.51
C SER A 253 -5.56 -6.09 -4.38
N ALA A 254 -5.37 -5.38 -3.28
CA ALA A 254 -6.22 -5.49 -2.08
C ALA A 254 -7.42 -4.54 -2.13
N GLY A 255 -7.19 -3.27 -2.48
CA GLY A 255 -8.18 -2.20 -2.43
C GLY A 255 -8.40 -1.60 -1.05
N GLY A 256 -9.26 -0.61 -1.00
CA GLY A 256 -9.60 0.09 0.22
C GLY A 256 -10.60 1.22 -0.04
N PHE A 257 -10.97 1.90 1.01
CA PHE A 257 -11.69 3.15 0.95
C PHE A 257 -11.26 4.02 2.13
N GLY A 258 -10.88 5.26 1.86
CA GLY A 258 -10.54 6.23 2.88
C GLY A 258 -11.11 7.60 2.57
N VAL A 259 -11.47 8.35 3.60
CA VAL A 259 -11.98 9.72 3.51
C VAL A 259 -11.23 10.62 4.48
N TYR A 260 -10.92 11.85 4.08
CA TYR A 260 -10.46 12.88 5.01
C TYR A 260 -11.64 13.49 5.75
N TRP A 261 -11.47 13.67 7.06
CA TRP A 261 -12.46 14.28 7.92
C TRP A 261 -11.82 15.25 8.93
N ASP A 262 -12.61 16.14 9.50
CA ASP A 262 -12.11 17.21 10.37
C ASP A 262 -11.94 16.79 11.85
N ARG A 263 -12.29 15.56 12.20
CA ARG A 263 -12.17 14.99 13.53
C ARG A 263 -12.00 13.47 13.47
N PRO A 264 -11.46 12.82 14.51
CA PRO A 264 -11.44 11.37 14.57
C PRO A 264 -12.86 10.81 14.67
N LEU A 265 -13.11 9.70 13.99
CA LEU A 265 -14.37 8.96 14.07
C LEU A 265 -14.10 7.56 14.59
N VAL A 266 -14.93 7.09 15.51
CA VAL A 266 -14.90 5.69 15.95
C VAL A 266 -15.85 4.89 15.08
N VAL A 267 -15.29 4.11 14.16
CA VAL A 267 -16.05 3.30 13.21
C VAL A 267 -15.63 1.84 13.38
N PRO A 268 -16.53 0.96 13.86
CA PRO A 268 -16.21 -0.45 14.01
C PRO A 268 -15.68 -1.07 12.71
N GLY A 269 -14.59 -1.81 12.79
CA GLY A 269 -13.97 -2.46 11.63
C GLY A 269 -13.21 -1.54 10.68
N SER A 270 -13.10 -0.24 11.00
CA SER A 270 -12.33 0.74 10.22
C SER A 270 -11.22 1.37 11.06
N PHE A 271 -10.25 2.01 10.43
CA PHE A 271 -9.23 2.79 11.11
C PHE A 271 -9.62 4.28 11.12
N SER A 272 -9.11 5.01 12.11
CA SER A 272 -9.13 6.47 12.16
C SER A 272 -7.76 6.94 12.66
N THR A 273 -7.01 7.63 11.83
CA THR A 273 -5.66 8.11 12.14
C THR A 273 -5.51 9.58 11.78
N ILE A 274 -4.50 10.25 12.32
CA ILE A 274 -4.11 11.59 11.87
C ILE A 274 -3.73 11.49 10.39
N ALA A 275 -4.30 12.39 9.57
CA ALA A 275 -3.92 12.51 8.17
C ALA A 275 -2.58 13.26 8.03
N PRO A 276 -1.88 13.12 6.90
CA PRO A 276 -0.62 13.85 6.67
C PRO A 276 -0.82 15.35 6.38
N LEU A 277 -1.98 15.89 6.69
CA LEU A 277 -2.30 17.31 6.57
C LEU A 277 -2.88 17.81 7.90
N PRO A 278 -2.43 18.99 8.40
CA PRO A 278 -2.85 19.52 9.68
C PRO A 278 -4.37 19.64 9.82
N GLY A 279 -4.90 19.23 10.96
CA GLY A 279 -6.32 19.32 11.29
C GLY A 279 -7.22 18.32 10.58
N LEU A 280 -6.66 17.37 9.84
CA LEU A 280 -7.42 16.31 9.18
C LEU A 280 -7.12 14.94 9.78
N TYR A 281 -8.10 14.05 9.65
CA TYR A 281 -8.01 12.64 9.98
C TYR A 281 -8.32 11.80 8.75
N SER A 282 -7.63 10.69 8.60
CA SER A 282 -7.93 9.67 7.60
C SER A 282 -8.78 8.60 8.26
N VAL A 283 -10.01 8.44 7.79
CA VAL A 283 -10.94 7.42 8.26
C VAL A 283 -11.20 6.46 7.12
N GLY A 284 -11.01 5.16 7.35
CA GLY A 284 -11.11 4.22 6.24
C GLY A 284 -11.02 2.76 6.62
N GLY A 285 -11.08 1.92 5.60
CA GLY A 285 -10.93 0.49 5.72
C GLY A 285 -10.18 -0.10 4.53
N ALA A 286 -9.38 -1.13 4.81
CA ALA A 286 -8.68 -1.90 3.81
C ALA A 286 -9.44 -3.19 3.52
N MET A 287 -9.56 -3.55 2.24
CA MET A 287 -10.16 -4.81 1.79
C MET A 287 -9.08 -5.86 1.50
N ALA A 288 -9.47 -7.13 1.37
CA ALA A 288 -8.50 -8.20 1.17
C ALA A 288 -8.19 -8.50 -0.30
N ALA A 289 -9.19 -8.42 -1.19
CA ALA A 289 -9.03 -8.87 -2.56
C ALA A 289 -10.02 -8.17 -3.53
N THR A 290 -9.66 -6.99 -4.06
CA THR A 290 -10.43 -6.35 -5.14
C THR A 290 -9.79 -6.62 -6.50
N GLY A 291 -8.68 -6.00 -6.84
CA GLY A 291 -7.95 -6.28 -8.08
C GLY A 291 -7.46 -7.72 -8.17
N ARG A 292 -6.99 -8.28 -7.05
CA ARG A 292 -6.57 -9.69 -6.96
C ARG A 292 -7.69 -10.67 -7.32
N ALA A 293 -8.96 -10.34 -7.08
CA ALA A 293 -10.07 -11.21 -7.47
C ALA A 293 -10.21 -11.32 -9.00
N VAL A 294 -9.95 -10.24 -9.74
CA VAL A 294 -9.91 -10.27 -11.21
C VAL A 294 -8.73 -11.10 -11.71
N ASP A 295 -7.55 -10.91 -11.11
CA ASP A 295 -6.35 -11.67 -11.48
C ASP A 295 -6.51 -13.16 -11.16
N TRP A 296 -7.03 -13.49 -9.98
CA TRP A 296 -7.36 -14.87 -9.61
C TRP A 296 -8.31 -15.50 -10.62
N PHE A 297 -9.40 -14.83 -10.98
CA PHE A 297 -10.35 -15.35 -11.96
C PHE A 297 -9.69 -15.58 -13.32
N ARG A 298 -8.87 -14.61 -13.77
CA ARG A 298 -8.15 -14.70 -15.04
C ARG A 298 -7.12 -15.84 -15.07
N VAL A 299 -6.33 -15.99 -14.00
CA VAL A 299 -5.20 -16.93 -13.95
C VAL A 299 -5.66 -18.33 -13.55
N GLU A 300 -6.35 -18.44 -12.41
CA GLU A 300 -6.66 -19.74 -11.82
C GLU A 300 -7.92 -20.36 -12.42
N VAL A 301 -8.95 -19.56 -12.71
CA VAL A 301 -10.21 -20.09 -13.24
C VAL A 301 -10.18 -20.18 -14.76
N LEU A 302 -9.72 -19.14 -15.44
CA LEU A 302 -9.69 -19.08 -16.90
C LEU A 302 -8.36 -19.53 -17.50
N GLN A 303 -7.36 -19.92 -16.69
CA GLN A 303 -6.04 -20.41 -17.15
C GLN A 303 -5.36 -19.46 -18.14
N GLY A 304 -5.57 -18.16 -17.98
CA GLY A 304 -5.01 -17.15 -18.88
C GLY A 304 -5.68 -17.03 -20.25
N ALA A 305 -6.84 -17.67 -20.48
CA ALA A 305 -7.52 -17.67 -21.78
C ALA A 305 -8.06 -16.31 -22.25
N ALA A 306 -7.98 -15.27 -21.39
CA ALA A 306 -8.36 -13.90 -21.71
C ALA A 306 -7.45 -12.89 -21.00
N THR A 307 -7.31 -11.70 -21.58
CA THR A 307 -6.65 -10.57 -20.92
C THR A 307 -7.62 -9.88 -19.95
N THR A 308 -7.09 -9.15 -18.97
CA THR A 308 -7.91 -8.32 -18.07
C THR A 308 -8.76 -7.30 -18.86
N ALA A 309 -8.21 -6.72 -19.93
CA ALA A 309 -8.93 -5.78 -20.79
C ALA A 309 -10.14 -6.44 -21.47
N THR A 310 -9.96 -7.63 -22.04
CA THR A 310 -11.06 -8.41 -22.68
C THR A 310 -12.15 -8.76 -21.66
N LEU A 311 -11.75 -9.18 -20.45
CA LEU A 311 -12.72 -9.52 -19.39
C LEU A 311 -13.57 -8.30 -18.98
N ILE A 312 -12.93 -7.14 -18.85
CA ILE A 312 -13.62 -5.89 -18.50
C ILE A 312 -14.56 -5.44 -19.63
N GLU A 313 -14.15 -5.57 -20.90
CA GLU A 313 -14.98 -5.26 -22.05
C GLU A 313 -16.23 -6.14 -22.08
N GLU A 314 -16.08 -7.46 -21.93
CA GLU A 314 -17.21 -8.40 -21.86
C GLU A 314 -18.14 -8.09 -20.68
N ALA A 315 -17.59 -7.76 -19.52
CA ALA A 315 -18.37 -7.34 -18.35
C ALA A 315 -19.13 -6.04 -18.60
N GLY A 316 -18.60 -5.14 -19.43
CA GLY A 316 -19.26 -3.90 -19.83
C GLY A 316 -20.54 -4.11 -20.62
N ALA A 317 -20.65 -5.22 -21.37
CA ALA A 317 -21.85 -5.59 -22.12
C ALA A 317 -22.95 -6.22 -21.24
N ILE A 318 -22.64 -6.62 -20.01
CA ILE A 318 -23.60 -7.23 -19.09
C ILE A 318 -24.31 -6.12 -18.29
N PRO A 319 -25.65 -6.20 -18.12
CA PRO A 319 -26.40 -5.21 -17.36
C PRO A 319 -25.97 -5.10 -15.89
N ALA A 320 -26.30 -3.99 -15.26
CA ALA A 320 -26.12 -3.76 -13.84
C ALA A 320 -26.77 -4.89 -13.01
N GLY A 321 -26.05 -5.39 -12.00
CA GLY A 321 -26.47 -6.52 -11.18
C GLY A 321 -26.16 -7.89 -11.76
N ALA A 322 -25.33 -7.96 -12.84
CA ALA A 322 -24.80 -9.18 -13.47
C ALA A 322 -25.88 -10.27 -13.69
N ASP A 323 -27.10 -9.86 -14.10
CA ASP A 323 -28.28 -10.71 -14.28
C ASP A 323 -28.61 -11.60 -13.07
N GLY A 324 -28.29 -11.12 -11.86
CA GLY A 324 -28.58 -11.80 -10.60
C GLY A 324 -27.41 -12.60 -10.03
N VAL A 325 -26.25 -12.59 -10.68
CA VAL A 325 -25.03 -13.19 -10.12
C VAL A 325 -24.40 -12.24 -9.13
N VAL A 326 -24.19 -12.70 -7.90
CA VAL A 326 -23.49 -11.95 -6.84
C VAL A 326 -22.20 -12.70 -6.48
N PHE A 327 -21.11 -11.96 -6.35
CA PHE A 327 -19.83 -12.52 -5.90
C PHE A 327 -19.46 -11.95 -4.52
N LEU A 328 -18.99 -12.82 -3.62
CA LEU A 328 -18.31 -12.44 -2.37
C LEU A 328 -16.80 -12.46 -2.60
N PRO A 329 -16.08 -11.32 -2.49
CA PRO A 329 -14.67 -11.25 -2.88
C PRO A 329 -13.69 -11.73 -1.80
N TYR A 330 -14.12 -12.56 -0.85
CA TYR A 330 -13.38 -12.93 0.35
C TYR A 330 -12.38 -14.07 0.12
N LEU A 331 -11.68 -14.05 -1.01
CA LEU A 331 -10.73 -15.10 -1.42
C LEU A 331 -9.54 -15.28 -0.44
N ALA A 332 -9.20 -14.23 0.29
CA ALA A 332 -8.11 -14.22 1.28
C ALA A 332 -8.62 -13.88 2.71
N GLY A 333 -9.84 -14.26 3.03
CA GLY A 333 -10.56 -13.68 4.16
C GLY A 333 -11.06 -12.26 3.82
N GLU A 334 -11.57 -11.54 4.81
CA GLU A 334 -11.90 -10.12 4.64
C GLU A 334 -11.43 -9.32 5.84
N ARG A 335 -10.98 -8.09 5.54
CA ARG A 335 -10.62 -7.08 6.53
C ARG A 335 -11.81 -6.17 6.82
N SER A 336 -11.72 -4.91 6.52
CA SER A 336 -12.79 -3.95 6.81
C SER A 336 -14.05 -4.22 5.96
N PRO A 337 -15.24 -4.08 6.58
CA PRO A 337 -15.47 -3.86 8.00
C PRO A 337 -15.63 -5.15 8.81
N LEU A 338 -15.48 -6.34 8.19
CA LEU A 338 -15.83 -7.64 8.77
C LEU A 338 -14.77 -8.21 9.72
N TRP A 339 -13.48 -8.06 9.38
CA TRP A 339 -12.35 -8.64 10.10
C TRP A 339 -12.50 -10.15 10.34
N ASP A 340 -12.91 -10.88 9.29
CA ASP A 340 -13.08 -12.33 9.30
C ASP A 340 -12.03 -13.00 8.40
N PRO A 341 -10.92 -13.52 8.96
CA PRO A 341 -9.90 -14.23 8.19
C PRO A 341 -10.39 -15.61 7.69
N THR A 342 -11.52 -16.10 8.22
CA THR A 342 -12.10 -17.39 7.83
C THR A 342 -13.11 -17.26 6.70
N ALA A 343 -13.52 -16.06 6.33
CA ALA A 343 -14.41 -15.81 5.19
C ALA A 343 -13.79 -16.34 3.89
N ARG A 344 -14.64 -16.82 2.98
CA ARG A 344 -14.22 -17.33 1.65
C ARG A 344 -15.10 -16.77 0.55
N GLY A 345 -14.53 -16.71 -0.66
CA GLY A 345 -15.22 -16.27 -1.86
C GLY A 345 -16.35 -17.21 -2.28
N ALA A 346 -17.41 -16.66 -2.86
CA ALA A 346 -18.53 -17.44 -3.39
C ALA A 346 -19.22 -16.71 -4.55
N PHE A 347 -19.61 -17.44 -5.58
CA PHE A 347 -20.59 -17.00 -6.56
C PHE A 347 -21.97 -17.55 -6.21
N VAL A 348 -22.98 -16.69 -6.23
CA VAL A 348 -24.37 -17.05 -5.91
C VAL A 348 -25.28 -16.54 -7.02
N GLY A 349 -26.34 -17.29 -7.35
CA GLY A 349 -27.32 -16.90 -8.37
C GLY A 349 -26.97 -17.36 -9.80
N LEU A 350 -26.07 -18.34 -9.96
CA LEU A 350 -25.69 -18.86 -11.28
C LEU A 350 -26.84 -19.58 -11.98
N ALA A 351 -26.98 -19.35 -13.28
CA ALA A 351 -27.88 -20.04 -14.19
C ALA A 351 -27.13 -20.50 -15.47
N LEU A 352 -27.72 -21.40 -16.25
CA LEU A 352 -27.08 -21.97 -17.45
C LEU A 352 -26.70 -20.92 -18.52
N GLY A 353 -27.38 -19.78 -18.54
CA GLY A 353 -27.09 -18.70 -19.47
C GLY A 353 -25.94 -17.77 -19.06
N HIS A 354 -25.41 -17.93 -17.85
CA HIS A 354 -24.34 -17.06 -17.35
C HIS A 354 -22.98 -17.54 -17.85
N GLY A 355 -22.32 -16.68 -18.59
CA GLY A 355 -20.95 -16.91 -19.08
C GLY A 355 -19.91 -16.06 -18.35
N ARG A 356 -18.70 -16.08 -18.87
CA ARG A 356 -17.50 -15.40 -18.36
C ARG A 356 -17.73 -13.90 -18.10
N GLY A 357 -18.45 -13.20 -19.00
CA GLY A 357 -18.78 -11.79 -18.82
C GLY A 357 -19.62 -11.50 -17.58
N HIS A 358 -20.61 -12.36 -17.27
CA HIS A 358 -21.42 -12.23 -16.06
C HIS A 358 -20.59 -12.42 -14.78
N LEU A 359 -19.70 -13.42 -14.76
CA LEU A 359 -18.82 -13.68 -13.63
C LEU A 359 -17.84 -12.52 -13.40
N THR A 360 -17.24 -12.01 -14.49
CA THR A 360 -16.38 -10.84 -14.40
C THR A 360 -17.15 -9.61 -13.91
N ARG A 361 -18.36 -9.38 -14.45
CA ARG A 361 -19.22 -8.28 -13.98
C ARG A 361 -19.50 -8.37 -12.50
N ALA A 362 -19.87 -9.53 -11.99
CA ALA A 362 -20.11 -9.77 -10.56
C ALA A 362 -18.85 -9.49 -9.72
N ILE A 363 -17.65 -9.84 -10.20
CA ILE A 363 -16.37 -9.54 -9.52
C ILE A 363 -16.13 -8.02 -9.46
N LEU A 364 -16.35 -7.29 -10.58
CA LEU A 364 -16.18 -5.83 -10.59
C LEU A 364 -17.19 -5.14 -9.67
N GLU A 365 -18.45 -5.58 -9.67
CA GLU A 365 -19.49 -5.08 -8.77
C GLU A 365 -19.21 -5.39 -7.30
N ALA A 366 -18.71 -6.58 -6.99
CA ALA A 366 -18.34 -6.97 -5.63
C ALA A 366 -17.26 -6.03 -5.03
N SER A 367 -16.29 -5.61 -5.83
CA SER A 367 -15.30 -4.62 -5.38
C SER A 367 -15.94 -3.28 -5.01
N ALA A 368 -16.93 -2.83 -5.79
CA ALA A 368 -17.68 -1.61 -5.51
C ALA A 368 -18.62 -1.78 -4.30
N PHE A 369 -19.22 -2.95 -4.10
CA PHE A 369 -20.01 -3.27 -2.90
C PHE A 369 -19.15 -3.28 -1.64
N ALA A 370 -17.91 -3.80 -1.72
CA ALA A 370 -16.98 -3.75 -0.59
C ALA A 370 -16.63 -2.29 -0.22
N ILE A 371 -16.37 -1.42 -1.21
CA ILE A 371 -16.18 0.03 -1.00
C ILE A 371 -17.41 0.63 -0.33
N ARG A 372 -18.62 0.37 -0.86
CA ARG A 372 -19.89 0.87 -0.32
C ARG A 372 -20.09 0.41 1.14
N HIS A 373 -19.74 -0.83 1.46
CA HIS A 373 -19.86 -1.38 2.81
C HIS A 373 -19.01 -0.64 3.84
N VAL A 374 -17.74 -0.36 3.48
CA VAL A 374 -16.85 0.46 4.32
C VAL A 374 -17.38 1.89 4.43
N ALA A 375 -17.75 2.50 3.30
CA ALA A 375 -18.23 3.87 3.24
C ALA A 375 -19.49 4.09 4.09
N GLU A 376 -20.49 3.19 4.03
CA GLU A 376 -21.73 3.30 4.81
C GLU A 376 -21.47 3.38 6.32
N SER A 377 -20.51 2.58 6.83
CA SER A 377 -20.14 2.61 8.26
C SER A 377 -19.55 3.97 8.65
N ILE A 378 -18.74 4.56 7.77
CA ILE A 378 -18.09 5.86 7.98
C ILE A 378 -19.11 7.01 7.88
N LEU A 379 -20.03 6.95 6.89
CA LEU A 379 -21.11 7.91 6.73
C LEU A 379 -22.08 7.88 7.93
N ALA A 380 -22.41 6.69 8.44
CA ALA A 380 -23.22 6.53 9.64
C ALA A 380 -22.56 7.13 10.90
N ALA A 381 -21.23 7.21 10.94
CA ALA A 381 -20.49 7.88 12.02
C ALA A 381 -20.41 9.42 11.84
N GLY A 382 -21.01 9.97 10.78
CA GLY A 382 -21.16 11.41 10.55
C GLY A 382 -20.13 12.04 9.63
N ALA A 383 -19.34 11.25 8.87
CA ALA A 383 -18.58 11.79 7.75
C ALA A 383 -19.49 12.04 6.53
N GLU A 384 -19.00 12.87 5.62
CA GLU A 384 -19.60 13.07 4.30
C GLU A 384 -18.56 12.77 3.22
N VAL A 385 -19.00 12.30 2.06
CA VAL A 385 -18.14 12.11 0.89
C VAL A 385 -18.58 13.07 -0.21
N ARG A 386 -17.66 13.90 -0.68
CA ARG A 386 -17.88 14.84 -1.78
C ARG A 386 -17.59 14.19 -3.13
N THR A 387 -16.40 13.63 -3.24
CA THR A 387 -15.92 12.94 -4.43
C THR A 387 -15.05 11.77 -3.99
N MET A 388 -15.06 10.70 -4.79
CA MET A 388 -14.18 9.56 -4.59
C MET A 388 -13.16 9.50 -5.73
N ARG A 389 -11.90 9.64 -5.43
CA ARG A 389 -10.80 9.48 -6.39
C ARG A 389 -10.43 8.01 -6.50
N VAL A 390 -10.22 7.54 -7.73
CA VAL A 390 -9.81 6.16 -8.00
C VAL A 390 -8.39 6.13 -8.53
N CYS A 391 -7.56 5.26 -7.99
CA CYS A 391 -6.14 5.21 -8.27
C CYS A 391 -5.69 3.81 -8.71
N GLY A 392 -4.41 3.68 -9.10
CA GLY A 392 -3.81 2.42 -9.50
C GLY A 392 -4.34 1.84 -10.81
N GLY A 393 -4.08 0.55 -11.03
CA GLY A 393 -4.45 -0.15 -12.26
C GLY A 393 -5.94 -0.11 -12.60
N PRO A 394 -6.85 -0.39 -11.66
CA PRO A 394 -8.29 -0.36 -11.88
C PRO A 394 -8.82 0.99 -12.39
N ALA A 395 -8.19 2.11 -12.01
CA ALA A 395 -8.59 3.45 -12.45
C ALA A 395 -8.52 3.68 -13.97
N ARG A 396 -7.77 2.85 -14.69
CA ARG A 396 -7.69 2.91 -16.17
C ARG A 396 -8.99 2.47 -16.85
N SER A 397 -9.84 1.71 -16.15
CA SER A 397 -11.08 1.15 -16.71
C SER A 397 -12.26 2.07 -16.47
N GLU A 398 -12.82 2.62 -17.55
CA GLU A 398 -14.04 3.43 -17.47
C GLU A 398 -15.23 2.61 -16.98
N THR A 399 -15.40 1.39 -17.50
CA THR A 399 -16.46 0.45 -17.07
C THR A 399 -16.42 0.21 -15.56
N TRP A 400 -15.24 -0.08 -15.02
CA TRP A 400 -15.11 -0.34 -13.58
C TRP A 400 -15.35 0.91 -12.75
N ASN A 401 -14.86 2.05 -13.19
CA ASN A 401 -15.08 3.33 -12.52
C ASN A 401 -16.54 3.77 -12.52
N GLN A 402 -17.28 3.52 -13.64
CA GLN A 402 -18.72 3.76 -13.70
C GLN A 402 -19.48 2.83 -12.74
N ILE A 403 -19.11 1.54 -12.66
CA ILE A 403 -19.69 0.61 -11.68
C ILE A 403 -19.50 1.15 -10.27
N LYS A 404 -18.30 1.63 -9.92
CA LYS A 404 -18.02 2.22 -8.62
C LYS A 404 -18.90 3.45 -8.34
N ALA A 405 -19.04 4.35 -9.32
CA ALA A 405 -19.91 5.51 -9.18
C ALA A 405 -21.38 5.10 -8.95
N ASP A 406 -21.89 4.19 -9.76
CA ASP A 406 -23.29 3.75 -9.70
C ASP A 406 -23.62 3.02 -8.39
N VAL A 407 -22.73 2.15 -7.93
CA VAL A 407 -22.90 1.37 -6.69
C VAL A 407 -22.80 2.24 -5.45
N THR A 408 -21.80 3.13 -5.39
CA THR A 408 -21.55 3.95 -4.19
C THR A 408 -22.46 5.19 -4.14
N GLY A 409 -22.88 5.69 -5.30
CA GLY A 409 -23.59 6.95 -5.42
C GLY A 409 -22.66 8.18 -5.35
N PHE A 410 -21.34 7.99 -5.34
CA PHE A 410 -20.38 9.09 -5.34
C PHE A 410 -19.98 9.48 -6.77
N THR A 411 -19.69 10.76 -6.99
CA THR A 411 -18.95 11.16 -8.19
C THR A 411 -17.54 10.58 -8.10
N VAL A 412 -17.15 9.79 -9.12
CA VAL A 412 -15.81 9.23 -9.23
C VAL A 412 -14.94 10.16 -10.06
N GLU A 413 -13.76 10.49 -9.53
CA GLU A 413 -12.73 11.27 -10.23
C GLU A 413 -11.52 10.39 -10.53
N VAL A 414 -11.01 10.48 -11.77
CA VAL A 414 -9.78 9.81 -12.19
C VAL A 414 -8.67 10.86 -12.25
N PRO A 415 -7.62 10.77 -11.44
CA PRO A 415 -6.47 11.67 -11.50
C PRO A 415 -5.80 11.63 -12.88
N ALA A 416 -5.24 12.76 -13.31
CA ALA A 416 -4.47 12.82 -14.57
C ALA A 416 -3.18 12.00 -14.50
N VAL A 417 -2.56 11.94 -13.32
CA VAL A 417 -1.40 11.08 -13.02
C VAL A 417 -1.88 9.90 -12.17
N LEU A 418 -1.91 8.70 -12.74
CA LEU A 418 -2.39 7.50 -12.06
C LEU A 418 -1.37 6.91 -11.07
N GLU A 419 -0.09 7.23 -11.23
CA GLU A 419 0.97 6.92 -10.26
C GLU A 419 0.94 7.96 -9.14
N THR A 420 -0.08 7.86 -8.30
CA THR A 420 -0.40 8.90 -7.31
C THR A 420 0.65 9.02 -6.20
N ALA A 421 1.36 7.94 -5.83
CA ALA A 421 2.49 8.01 -4.90
C ALA A 421 3.63 8.87 -5.47
N VAL A 422 4.01 8.63 -6.73
CA VAL A 422 5.00 9.45 -7.46
C VAL A 422 4.58 10.94 -7.49
N ALA A 423 3.30 11.20 -7.83
CA ALA A 423 2.78 12.58 -7.85
C ALA A 423 2.81 13.21 -6.44
N GLY A 424 2.49 12.46 -5.40
CA GLY A 424 2.49 12.93 -4.01
C GLY A 424 3.89 13.25 -3.49
N SER A 425 4.87 12.42 -3.79
CA SER A 425 6.28 12.71 -3.48
C SER A 425 6.79 13.95 -4.20
N ALA A 426 6.38 14.15 -5.46
CA ALA A 426 6.68 15.36 -6.20
C ALA A 426 6.05 16.62 -5.56
N ILE A 427 4.81 16.50 -5.08
CA ILE A 427 4.09 17.57 -4.37
C ILE A 427 4.82 17.96 -3.08
N LEU A 428 5.22 16.98 -2.27
CA LEU A 428 5.99 17.23 -1.05
C LEU A 428 7.30 17.94 -1.37
N ALA A 429 8.03 17.46 -2.37
CA ALA A 429 9.32 18.05 -2.74
C ALA A 429 9.17 19.45 -3.34
N ALA A 430 8.17 19.71 -4.18
CA ALA A 430 7.89 21.03 -4.73
C ALA A 430 7.53 22.05 -3.63
N SER A 431 6.76 21.63 -2.62
CA SER A 431 6.50 22.45 -1.43
C SER A 431 7.78 22.68 -0.62
N GLY A 432 8.59 21.61 -0.39
CA GLY A 432 9.82 21.67 0.41
C GLY A 432 10.88 22.62 -0.12
N ILE A 433 10.96 22.82 -1.44
CA ILE A 433 11.86 23.80 -2.07
C ILE A 433 11.24 25.20 -2.23
N GLY A 434 10.00 25.40 -1.76
CA GLY A 434 9.30 26.68 -1.83
C GLY A 434 8.73 27.04 -3.20
N ALA A 435 8.60 26.06 -4.13
CA ALA A 435 7.88 26.27 -5.39
C ALA A 435 6.38 26.50 -5.17
N TRP A 436 5.85 25.98 -4.04
CA TRP A 436 4.51 26.22 -3.54
C TRP A 436 4.58 26.66 -2.07
N PRO A 437 3.64 27.50 -1.60
CA PRO A 437 3.70 28.06 -0.25
C PRO A 437 3.52 27.02 0.87
N ASP A 438 2.76 25.95 0.59
CA ASP A 438 2.49 24.85 1.51
C ASP A 438 2.05 23.60 0.73
N VAL A 439 1.99 22.45 1.41
CA VAL A 439 1.56 21.17 0.81
C VAL A 439 0.11 21.23 0.31
N PRO A 440 -0.88 21.77 1.05
CA PRO A 440 -2.23 21.96 0.52
C PRO A 440 -2.32 22.77 -0.78
N ALA A 441 -1.52 23.83 -0.91
CA ALA A 441 -1.47 24.64 -2.14
C ALA A 441 -0.83 23.86 -3.30
N ALA A 442 0.25 23.11 -3.02
CA ALA A 442 0.90 22.24 -3.98
C ALA A 442 -0.06 21.13 -4.47
N ILE A 443 -0.81 20.48 -3.57
CA ILE A 443 -1.84 19.49 -3.94
C ILE A 443 -2.84 20.15 -4.92
N ARG A 444 -3.45 21.28 -4.56
CA ARG A 444 -4.43 21.95 -5.42
C ARG A 444 -3.87 22.41 -6.77
N GLY A 445 -2.60 22.82 -6.81
CA GLY A 445 -1.95 23.35 -8.02
C GLY A 445 -1.41 22.27 -8.95
N MET A 446 -0.94 21.16 -8.39
CA MET A 446 -0.27 20.08 -9.13
C MET A 446 -1.18 18.91 -9.47
N THR A 447 -2.36 18.78 -8.85
CA THR A 447 -3.30 17.69 -9.17
C THR A 447 -4.40 18.18 -10.10
N ARG A 448 -4.79 17.32 -11.05
CA ARG A 448 -5.89 17.52 -11.98
C ARG A 448 -6.65 16.22 -12.16
N SER A 449 -7.95 16.29 -12.38
CA SER A 449 -8.75 15.14 -12.81
C SER A 449 -8.74 15.06 -14.34
N SER A 450 -8.45 13.88 -14.86
CA SER A 450 -8.56 13.60 -16.31
C SER A 450 -9.99 13.30 -16.73
N ARG A 451 -10.80 12.79 -15.79
CA ARG A 451 -12.19 12.38 -16.03
C ARG A 451 -12.99 12.43 -14.72
N GLN A 452 -14.29 12.73 -14.87
CA GLN A 452 -15.29 12.59 -13.81
C GLN A 452 -16.45 11.72 -14.32
N LEU A 453 -16.94 10.82 -13.48
CA LEU A 453 -18.07 9.94 -13.75
C LEU A 453 -19.13 10.16 -12.66
N ALA A 454 -20.28 10.67 -13.06
CA ALA A 454 -21.44 10.77 -12.18
C ALA A 454 -22.16 9.42 -12.09
N PRO A 455 -22.79 9.10 -10.95
CA PRO A 455 -23.65 7.93 -10.83
C PRO A 455 -24.80 7.97 -11.85
N ASN A 456 -25.07 6.82 -12.50
CA ASN A 456 -26.24 6.68 -13.36
C ASN A 456 -27.48 6.35 -12.51
N PRO A 457 -28.47 7.26 -12.36
CA PRO A 457 -29.62 7.03 -11.52
C PRO A 457 -30.49 5.84 -11.97
N ALA A 458 -30.44 5.47 -13.25
CA ALA A 458 -31.18 4.32 -13.77
C ALA A 458 -30.71 2.97 -13.18
N ASN A 459 -29.47 2.88 -12.73
CA ASN A 459 -28.91 1.67 -12.13
C ASN A 459 -29.14 1.60 -10.60
N ARG A 460 -29.57 2.68 -9.96
CA ARG A 460 -29.62 2.81 -8.51
C ARG A 460 -30.45 1.71 -7.83
N ALA A 461 -31.71 1.56 -8.25
CA ALA A 461 -32.62 0.59 -7.63
C ALA A 461 -32.11 -0.85 -7.79
N ARG A 462 -31.51 -1.16 -8.93
CA ARG A 462 -30.91 -2.48 -9.18
C ARG A 462 -29.73 -2.74 -8.26
N TYR A 463 -28.82 -1.78 -8.14
CA TYR A 463 -27.66 -1.92 -7.28
C TYR A 463 -28.01 -1.93 -5.80
N ASP A 464 -29.02 -1.18 -5.37
CA ASP A 464 -29.49 -1.25 -3.98
C ASP A 464 -30.01 -2.66 -3.64
N ALA A 465 -30.83 -3.25 -4.51
CA ALA A 465 -31.33 -4.61 -4.31
C ALA A 465 -30.22 -5.66 -4.31
N THR A 466 -29.25 -5.54 -5.24
CA THR A 466 -28.11 -6.47 -5.33
C THR A 466 -27.18 -6.31 -4.12
N TYR A 467 -26.95 -5.09 -3.67
CA TYR A 467 -26.14 -4.81 -2.48
C TYR A 467 -26.78 -5.34 -1.19
N ASP A 468 -28.10 -5.23 -1.04
CA ASP A 468 -28.82 -5.82 0.08
C ASP A 468 -28.68 -7.35 0.12
N ALA A 469 -28.70 -7.99 -1.05
CA ALA A 469 -28.39 -9.41 -1.16
C ALA A 469 -26.94 -9.73 -0.78
N TYR A 470 -25.97 -8.96 -1.33
CA TYR A 470 -24.55 -9.08 -0.99
C TYR A 470 -24.29 -9.00 0.52
N ARG A 471 -24.90 -8.02 1.21
CA ARG A 471 -24.77 -7.84 2.67
C ARG A 471 -25.27 -9.03 3.47
N ARG A 472 -26.32 -9.70 3.01
CA ARG A 472 -26.93 -10.86 3.68
C ARG A 472 -26.23 -12.20 3.38
N LEU A 473 -25.47 -12.29 2.30
CA LEU A 473 -24.82 -13.55 1.90
C LEU A 473 -23.77 -14.01 2.90
N HIS A 474 -22.86 -13.12 3.33
CA HIS A 474 -21.80 -13.54 4.27
C HIS A 474 -22.34 -14.11 5.58
N PRO A 475 -23.29 -13.49 6.30
CA PRO A 475 -23.90 -14.10 7.48
C PRO A 475 -24.60 -15.42 7.19
N ALA A 476 -25.21 -15.57 6.01
CA ALA A 476 -25.97 -16.77 5.64
C ALA A 476 -25.07 -17.98 5.34
N ILE A 477 -23.97 -17.77 4.59
CA ILE A 477 -23.08 -18.88 4.19
C ILE A 477 -21.86 -19.05 5.11
N GLY A 478 -21.54 -18.08 5.93
CA GLY A 478 -20.37 -18.08 6.81
C GLY A 478 -20.29 -19.32 7.74
N PRO A 479 -21.37 -19.78 8.39
CA PRO A 479 -21.36 -21.03 9.14
C PRO A 479 -20.94 -22.23 8.30
N ILE A 480 -21.49 -22.38 7.10
CA ILE A 480 -21.17 -23.47 6.17
C ILE A 480 -19.70 -23.40 5.74
N VAL A 481 -19.22 -22.21 5.43
CA VAL A 481 -17.80 -21.98 5.05
C VAL A 481 -16.86 -22.38 6.19
N ARG A 482 -17.19 -22.05 7.43
CA ARG A 482 -16.39 -22.47 8.60
C ARG A 482 -16.35 -23.97 8.79
N GLU A 483 -17.48 -24.67 8.60
CA GLU A 483 -17.55 -26.13 8.64
C GLU A 483 -16.66 -26.76 7.58
N LEU A 484 -16.71 -26.26 6.33
CA LEU A 484 -15.86 -26.72 5.23
C LEU A 484 -14.37 -26.49 5.52
N ASN A 485 -14.01 -25.31 6.06
CA ASN A 485 -12.63 -25.00 6.44
C ASN A 485 -12.12 -25.95 7.54
N ALA A 486 -12.94 -26.24 8.55
CA ALA A 486 -12.59 -27.17 9.64
C ALA A 486 -12.39 -28.60 9.13
N ALA A 487 -13.26 -29.08 8.22
CA ALA A 487 -13.12 -30.39 7.60
C ALA A 487 -11.82 -30.49 6.77
N ASN A 488 -11.48 -29.46 6.00
CA ASN A 488 -10.25 -29.42 5.22
C ASN A 488 -9.00 -29.43 6.12
N ALA A 489 -9.00 -28.69 7.23
CA ALA A 489 -7.89 -28.67 8.17
C ALA A 489 -7.69 -30.04 8.85
N ALA A 490 -8.78 -30.72 9.23
CA ALA A 490 -8.73 -32.06 9.79
C ALA A 490 -8.16 -33.07 8.79
N SER A 491 -8.56 -33.00 7.52
CA SER A 491 -8.06 -33.87 6.44
C SER A 491 -6.57 -33.64 6.18
N ALA A 492 -6.11 -32.39 6.16
CA ALA A 492 -4.70 -32.06 5.96
C ALA A 492 -3.82 -32.60 7.10
N SER A 493 -4.28 -32.50 8.36
CA SER A 493 -3.55 -33.05 9.51
C SER A 493 -3.50 -34.60 9.51
N THR A 494 -4.53 -35.25 9.01
CA THR A 494 -4.58 -36.71 8.86
C THR A 494 -3.59 -37.20 7.80
N VAL A 495 -3.50 -36.49 6.67
CA VAL A 495 -2.54 -36.82 5.59
C VAL A 495 -1.11 -36.58 6.05
N ALA A 496 -0.84 -35.44 6.75
CA ALA A 496 0.48 -35.15 7.31
C ALA A 496 0.94 -36.22 8.32
N ASN A 497 0.04 -36.66 9.21
CA ASN A 497 0.33 -37.70 10.19
C ASN A 497 0.52 -39.08 9.52
N ALA A 498 -0.21 -39.39 8.45
CA ALA A 498 -0.03 -40.62 7.69
C ALA A 498 1.30 -40.68 6.94
N SER A 499 1.76 -39.54 6.37
CA SER A 499 3.06 -39.46 5.72
C SER A 499 4.21 -39.55 6.72
N ALA A 500 4.08 -38.95 7.90
CA ALA A 500 5.08 -39.04 8.97
C ALA A 500 5.17 -40.47 9.58
N ALA A 501 4.07 -41.23 9.55
CA ALA A 501 4.05 -42.62 10.01
C ALA A 501 4.57 -43.64 8.98
N GLY A 502 4.64 -43.24 7.70
CA GLY A 502 5.15 -44.09 6.60
C GLY A 502 6.69 -44.10 6.44
N ASP A 503 7.40 -43.16 7.06
CA ASP A 503 8.86 -43.03 6.96
C ASP A 503 9.67 -43.68 8.08
N ALA A 504 9.07 -44.57 8.90
CA ALA A 504 9.83 -45.37 9.85
C ALA A 504 10.50 -46.56 9.10
N PRO A 505 11.84 -46.63 9.05
CA PRO A 505 12.51 -47.77 8.41
C PRO A 505 12.17 -49.07 9.16
N PRO A 506 12.05 -50.21 8.46
CA PRO A 506 11.80 -51.48 9.11
C PRO A 506 12.98 -51.83 10.04
N VAL A 507 12.69 -52.07 11.32
CA VAL A 507 13.64 -52.62 12.27
C VAL A 507 14.06 -54.01 11.77
N SER A 508 15.26 -54.14 11.24
CA SER A 508 15.83 -55.42 10.91
C SER A 508 16.17 -56.19 12.17
N ASN A 509 15.31 -57.15 12.49
CA ASN A 509 15.59 -58.18 13.49
C ASN A 509 16.40 -59.30 12.81
N ASP A 510 17.73 -59.18 12.77
CA ASP A 510 18.65 -60.29 12.48
C ASP A 510 19.72 -60.37 13.54
N GLN A 511 19.40 -61.07 14.62
CA GLN A 511 20.35 -61.73 15.50
C GLN A 511 19.71 -63.02 16.04
N VAL A 512 19.93 -64.13 15.36
CA VAL A 512 20.03 -65.47 15.93
C VAL A 512 20.95 -66.23 14.99
N GLY A 513 22.20 -66.47 15.26
CA GLY A 513 22.66 -67.52 16.11
C GLY A 513 23.23 -68.68 15.33
N ALA A 514 24.31 -69.24 15.82
CA ALA A 514 24.93 -70.54 15.59
C ALA A 514 26.11 -70.52 14.63
N GLY A 515 27.32 -70.77 14.98
CA GLY A 515 27.82 -71.92 15.72
C GLY A 515 28.20 -73.07 14.79
N ARG A 516 29.41 -73.03 14.29
CA ARG A 516 30.43 -74.07 14.23
C ARG A 516 31.57 -73.63 13.31
#